data_ea7ba8c85828101c200e2f2f5add1d51
#
_entry.id   ea7ba8c85828101c200e2f2f5add1d51
#
_cell.length_a   1.000
_cell.length_b   1.000
_cell.length_c   1.000
_cell.angle_alpha   90.00
_cell.angle_beta   90.00
_cell.angle_gamma   90.00
#
_symmetry.space_group_name_H-M   'P 1'
#
loop_
_entity.id
_entity.type
_entity.pdbx_description
1 polymer ?
#
loop_
_entity_poly.entity_id
_entity_poly.type
_entity_poly.pdbx_seq_one_letter_code
_entity_poly.pdbx_strand_id
1 'polypeptide(L)'
;LIAASDMPLLDADTLNQLLAFHEQSGNGATVLTTILDDPTGYGRIIRDSKGNVLRIVEQKDANSSELAVHEVNTSVYVFDAKLLAEAIANLKSNNAQGEFYLTDALETAKANGAVGAFAAPDPLSVEGVNDRVQLAALAKAHNKRICEHWMRKGVTILDSETTWIEDDVRIERDAVILPGCFLEGQTVIGEGAQVGPYTTLISAVIDADAHVERSRVQETHIGRAANIGPWTYLRPGNDLGE
;
A
#
# COMPACT_ATOMS: atom_id res chain seq x y z
N LEU A 1 11.62 3.66 -15.00
CA LEU A 1 10.42 3.55 -14.18
C LEU A 1 9.88 4.95 -13.87
N ILE A 2 8.58 5.13 -13.99
CA ILE A 2 7.81 6.32 -13.59
C ILE A 2 6.69 5.83 -12.68
N ALA A 3 6.46 6.48 -11.56
CA ALA A 3 5.37 6.18 -10.66
C ALA A 3 4.72 7.49 -10.16
N ALA A 4 3.42 7.50 -10.02
CA ALA A 4 2.72 8.57 -9.33
C ALA A 4 3.00 8.51 -7.82
N SER A 5 2.88 9.65 -7.13
CA SER A 5 3.25 9.77 -5.71
C SER A 5 2.07 9.55 -4.74
N ASP A 6 0.92 9.21 -5.26
CA ASP A 6 -0.35 9.08 -4.54
C ASP A 6 -0.76 7.63 -4.23
N MET A 7 0.17 6.68 -4.39
CA MET A 7 -0.02 5.25 -4.09
C MET A 7 0.80 4.85 -2.85
N PRO A 8 0.27 5.03 -1.64
CA PRO A 8 1.04 4.86 -0.40
C PRO A 8 1.42 3.42 -0.09
N LEU A 9 0.76 2.44 -0.69
CA LEU A 9 1.02 1.00 -0.47
C LEU A 9 1.81 0.34 -1.61
N LEU A 10 2.30 1.12 -2.58
CA LEU A 10 3.11 0.57 -3.67
C LEU A 10 4.43 0.02 -3.13
N ASP A 11 4.60 -1.28 -3.25
CA ASP A 11 5.74 -2.02 -2.70
C ASP A 11 6.84 -2.30 -3.73
N ALA A 12 8.04 -2.61 -3.21
CA ALA A 12 9.21 -2.91 -4.03
C ALA A 12 9.06 -4.22 -4.83
N ASP A 13 8.33 -5.20 -4.31
CA ASP A 13 8.15 -6.49 -4.97
C ASP A 13 7.29 -6.34 -6.23
N THR A 14 6.21 -5.57 -6.17
CA THR A 14 5.37 -5.22 -7.34
C THR A 14 6.20 -4.49 -8.39
N LEU A 15 7.04 -3.52 -8.00
CA LEU A 15 7.92 -2.80 -8.93
C LEU A 15 8.98 -3.69 -9.56
N ASN A 16 9.59 -4.58 -8.79
CA ASN A 16 10.57 -5.54 -9.30
C ASN A 16 9.94 -6.52 -10.29
N GLN A 17 8.73 -7.01 -10.03
CA GLN A 17 7.99 -7.88 -10.95
C GLN A 17 7.63 -7.16 -12.24
N LEU A 18 7.20 -5.90 -12.16
CA LEU A 18 6.93 -5.06 -13.34
C LEU A 18 8.19 -4.86 -14.21
N LEU A 19 9.33 -4.56 -13.58
CA LEU A 19 10.61 -4.41 -14.27
C LEU A 19 11.04 -5.72 -14.96
N ALA A 20 10.98 -6.84 -14.24
CA ALA A 20 11.31 -8.15 -14.79
C ALA A 20 10.40 -8.53 -15.97
N PHE A 21 9.10 -8.27 -15.87
CA PHE A 21 8.16 -8.49 -16.96
C PHE A 21 8.49 -7.63 -18.18
N HIS A 22 8.80 -6.35 -17.97
CA HIS A 22 9.18 -5.43 -19.05
C HIS A 22 10.43 -5.93 -19.82
N GLU A 23 11.48 -6.30 -19.09
CA GLU A 23 12.75 -6.80 -19.66
C GLU A 23 12.54 -8.12 -20.42
N GLN A 24 11.83 -9.09 -19.81
CA GLN A 24 11.60 -10.39 -20.43
C GLN A 24 10.72 -10.31 -21.69
N SER A 25 9.78 -9.39 -21.71
CA SER A 25 8.85 -9.21 -22.83
C SER A 25 9.46 -8.41 -23.99
N GLY A 26 10.59 -7.69 -23.76
CA GLY A 26 11.21 -6.83 -24.76
C GLY A 26 10.31 -5.67 -25.19
N ASN A 27 9.43 -5.21 -24.32
CA ASN A 27 8.50 -4.11 -24.61
C ASN A 27 9.24 -2.77 -24.65
N GLY A 28 8.81 -1.86 -25.52
CA GLY A 28 9.26 -0.47 -25.49
C GLY A 28 8.64 0.33 -24.33
N ALA A 29 7.44 -0.05 -23.93
CA ALA A 29 6.76 0.46 -22.74
C ALA A 29 5.92 -0.63 -22.07
N THR A 30 5.78 -0.57 -20.75
CA THR A 30 4.89 -1.43 -19.98
C THR A 30 4.16 -0.61 -18.94
N VAL A 31 2.84 -0.74 -18.87
CA VAL A 31 1.99 -0.12 -17.86
C VAL A 31 1.66 -1.14 -16.76
N LEU A 32 1.74 -0.71 -15.51
CA LEU A 32 1.16 -1.46 -14.39
C LEU A 32 -0.35 -1.23 -14.38
N THR A 33 -1.13 -2.31 -14.33
CA THR A 33 -2.59 -2.25 -14.34
C THR A 33 -3.18 -2.95 -13.12
N THR A 34 -4.44 -2.70 -12.85
CA THR A 34 -5.23 -3.49 -11.89
C THR A 34 -6.67 -3.58 -12.35
N ILE A 35 -7.42 -4.52 -11.78
CA ILE A 35 -8.85 -4.69 -12.04
C ILE A 35 -9.61 -4.21 -10.80
N LEU A 36 -10.49 -3.22 -10.96
CA LEU A 36 -11.30 -2.66 -9.89
C LEU A 36 -12.79 -2.98 -10.11
N ASP A 37 -13.52 -3.24 -9.04
CA ASP A 37 -14.98 -3.37 -9.08
C ASP A 37 -15.64 -2.04 -9.47
N ASP A 38 -15.14 -0.93 -8.93
CA ASP A 38 -15.51 0.42 -9.34
C ASP A 38 -14.27 1.15 -9.92
N PRO A 39 -14.15 1.22 -11.27
CA PRO A 39 -13.02 1.86 -11.92
C PRO A 39 -13.18 3.38 -12.07
N THR A 40 -14.18 4.01 -11.43
CA THR A 40 -14.46 5.43 -11.55
C THR A 40 -13.25 6.29 -11.19
N GLY A 41 -12.93 7.25 -12.04
CA GLY A 41 -11.80 8.19 -11.86
C GLY A 41 -10.50 7.75 -12.52
N TYR A 42 -10.38 6.49 -12.96
CA TYR A 42 -9.17 5.96 -13.56
C TYR A 42 -9.22 5.94 -15.10
N GLY A 43 -8.08 5.97 -15.75
CA GLY A 43 -7.93 5.64 -17.17
C GLY A 43 -8.17 4.14 -17.42
N ARG A 44 -8.80 3.80 -18.52
CA ARG A 44 -9.12 2.40 -18.89
C ARG A 44 -8.10 1.83 -19.85
N ILE A 45 -7.72 0.57 -19.62
CA ILE A 45 -6.85 -0.18 -20.52
C ILE A 45 -7.70 -0.83 -21.60
N ILE A 46 -7.59 -0.35 -22.81
CA ILE A 46 -8.34 -0.89 -23.96
C ILE A 46 -7.45 -1.94 -24.65
N ARG A 47 -8.00 -3.14 -24.81
CA ARG A 47 -7.31 -4.27 -25.47
C ARG A 47 -7.98 -4.68 -26.78
N ASP A 48 -7.20 -5.24 -27.69
CA ASP A 48 -7.74 -5.89 -28.89
C ASP A 48 -8.26 -7.31 -28.58
N SER A 49 -8.85 -7.95 -29.59
CA SER A 49 -9.39 -9.32 -29.48
C SER A 49 -8.32 -10.39 -29.15
N LYS A 50 -7.04 -10.06 -29.26
CA LYS A 50 -5.90 -10.93 -28.93
C LYS A 50 -5.32 -10.63 -27.53
N GLY A 51 -5.88 -9.64 -26.83
CA GLY A 51 -5.43 -9.22 -25.52
C GLY A 51 -4.28 -8.18 -25.50
N ASN A 52 -3.83 -7.69 -26.66
CA ASN A 52 -2.81 -6.67 -26.72
C ASN A 52 -3.35 -5.30 -26.29
N VAL A 53 -2.53 -4.50 -25.63
CA VAL A 53 -2.88 -3.12 -25.27
C VAL A 53 -3.02 -2.28 -26.55
N LEU A 54 -4.20 -1.75 -26.77
CA LEU A 54 -4.46 -0.81 -27.85
C LEU A 54 -4.12 0.63 -27.45
N ARG A 55 -4.68 1.07 -26.33
CA ARG A 55 -4.51 2.41 -25.79
C ARG A 55 -4.98 2.48 -24.35
N ILE A 56 -4.63 3.57 -23.68
CA ILE A 56 -5.27 4.01 -22.43
C ILE A 56 -6.22 5.16 -22.77
N VAL A 57 -7.42 5.11 -22.21
CA VAL A 57 -8.41 6.17 -22.38
C VAL A 57 -8.75 6.74 -21.00
N GLU A 58 -8.53 8.03 -20.81
CA GLU A 58 -8.90 8.71 -19.58
C GLU A 58 -10.41 8.76 -19.40
N GLN A 59 -10.89 8.74 -18.15
CA GLN A 59 -12.33 8.64 -17.86
C GLN A 59 -13.16 9.72 -18.56
N LYS A 60 -12.64 10.94 -18.68
CA LYS A 60 -13.37 12.07 -19.29
C LYS A 60 -13.47 11.99 -20.82
N ASP A 61 -12.59 11.22 -21.44
CA ASP A 61 -12.51 11.02 -22.89
C ASP A 61 -13.11 9.67 -23.30
N ALA A 62 -13.51 8.81 -22.36
CA ALA A 62 -14.00 7.46 -22.60
C ALA A 62 -15.48 7.45 -23.01
N ASN A 63 -15.82 6.64 -24.01
CA ASN A 63 -17.20 6.34 -24.39
C ASN A 63 -17.82 5.29 -23.46
N SER A 64 -19.14 5.03 -23.61
CA SER A 64 -19.87 4.12 -22.71
C SER A 64 -19.34 2.70 -22.68
N SER A 65 -18.81 2.16 -23.80
CA SER A 65 -18.24 0.82 -23.84
C SER A 65 -16.86 0.77 -23.17
N GLU A 66 -16.08 1.84 -23.26
CA GLU A 66 -14.78 1.97 -22.61
C GLU A 66 -14.91 2.17 -21.10
N LEU A 67 -15.92 2.93 -20.66
CA LEU A 67 -16.25 3.09 -19.23
C LEU A 67 -16.63 1.78 -18.55
N ALA A 68 -17.14 0.79 -19.29
CA ALA A 68 -17.47 -0.54 -18.78
C ALA A 68 -16.24 -1.45 -18.59
N VAL A 69 -15.04 -1.02 -18.98
CA VAL A 69 -13.81 -1.76 -18.77
C VAL A 69 -13.34 -1.59 -17.33
N HIS A 70 -13.09 -2.69 -16.64
CA HIS A 70 -12.65 -2.72 -15.24
C HIS A 70 -11.13 -2.71 -15.07
N GLU A 71 -10.36 -3.00 -16.13
CA GLU A 71 -8.91 -2.88 -16.09
C GLU A 71 -8.49 -1.43 -16.22
N VAL A 72 -7.75 -0.95 -15.23
CA VAL A 72 -7.39 0.46 -15.10
C VAL A 72 -5.88 0.69 -15.14
N ASN A 73 -5.51 1.88 -15.58
CA ASN A 73 -4.17 2.42 -15.52
C ASN A 73 -3.87 2.89 -14.09
N THR A 74 -2.77 2.39 -13.51
CA THR A 74 -2.31 2.78 -12.17
C THR A 74 -1.36 3.98 -12.18
N SER A 75 -1.05 4.54 -13.36
CA SER A 75 -0.05 5.61 -13.52
C SER A 75 1.38 5.20 -13.12
N VAL A 76 1.67 3.90 -13.17
CA VAL A 76 3.03 3.36 -13.05
C VAL A 76 3.47 2.75 -14.37
N TYR A 77 4.64 3.17 -14.85
CA TYR A 77 5.14 2.78 -16.17
C TYR A 77 6.62 2.42 -16.15
N VAL A 78 7.00 1.48 -17.01
CA VAL A 78 8.39 1.28 -17.42
C VAL A 78 8.49 1.61 -18.91
N PHE A 79 9.47 2.44 -19.29
CA PHE A 79 9.75 2.80 -20.67
C PHE A 79 11.22 2.55 -20.97
N ASP A 80 11.52 2.21 -22.23
CA ASP A 80 12.84 2.46 -22.80
C ASP A 80 13.11 3.97 -22.78
N ALA A 81 14.29 4.37 -22.28
CA ALA A 81 14.61 5.78 -22.07
C ALA A 81 14.64 6.60 -23.36
N LYS A 82 15.05 6.00 -24.48
CA LYS A 82 15.09 6.69 -25.78
C LYS A 82 13.68 6.89 -26.32
N LEU A 83 12.86 5.84 -26.25
CA LEU A 83 11.46 5.92 -26.68
C LEU A 83 10.66 6.93 -25.82
N LEU A 84 10.92 6.99 -24.52
CA LEU A 84 10.30 7.98 -23.66
C LEU A 84 10.68 9.42 -24.06
N ALA A 85 11.96 9.68 -24.32
CA ALA A 85 12.42 11.00 -24.74
C ALA A 85 11.77 11.44 -26.07
N GLU A 86 11.66 10.53 -27.04
CA GLU A 86 10.98 10.77 -28.31
C GLU A 86 9.48 11.01 -28.10
N ALA A 87 8.83 10.22 -27.23
CA ALA A 87 7.42 10.34 -26.94
C ALA A 87 7.08 11.68 -26.28
N ILE A 88 7.85 12.10 -25.27
CA ILE A 88 7.65 13.38 -24.57
C ILE A 88 7.80 14.57 -25.55
N ALA A 89 8.75 14.51 -26.46
CA ALA A 89 8.97 15.57 -27.46
C ALA A 89 7.78 15.73 -28.43
N ASN A 90 6.94 14.69 -28.57
CA ASN A 90 5.81 14.65 -29.51
C ASN A 90 4.43 14.72 -28.83
N LEU A 91 4.38 14.83 -27.49
CA LEU A 91 3.12 14.94 -26.76
C LEU A 91 2.30 16.15 -27.23
N LYS A 92 0.99 15.97 -27.27
CA LYS A 92 0.00 16.99 -27.63
C LYS A 92 -1.02 17.14 -26.52
N SER A 93 -1.65 18.32 -26.43
CA SER A 93 -2.70 18.61 -25.43
C SER A 93 -4.10 18.58 -26.06
N ASN A 94 -4.33 17.74 -27.09
CA ASN A 94 -5.60 17.63 -27.80
C ASN A 94 -6.58 16.66 -27.08
N ASN A 95 -6.92 16.96 -25.84
CA ASN A 95 -7.85 16.17 -25.03
C ASN A 95 -8.85 17.07 -24.31
N ALA A 96 -9.82 16.48 -23.61
CA ALA A 96 -10.91 17.21 -22.95
C ALA A 96 -10.42 18.22 -21.88
N GLN A 97 -9.22 18.03 -21.34
CA GLN A 97 -8.65 18.88 -20.29
C GLN A 97 -7.62 19.88 -20.83
N GLY A 98 -7.15 19.73 -22.08
CA GLY A 98 -6.09 20.55 -22.65
C GLY A 98 -4.71 20.33 -22.02
N GLU A 99 -4.50 19.16 -21.40
CA GLU A 99 -3.29 18.78 -20.67
C GLU A 99 -2.42 17.80 -21.47
N PHE A 100 -1.13 17.69 -21.11
CA PHE A 100 -0.25 16.66 -21.65
C PHE A 100 -0.43 15.38 -20.84
N TYR A 101 -0.95 14.33 -21.48
CA TYR A 101 -1.09 13.03 -20.83
C TYR A 101 0.11 12.14 -21.11
N LEU A 102 0.73 11.60 -20.05
CA LEU A 102 1.79 10.62 -20.19
C LEU A 102 1.28 9.32 -20.86
N THR A 103 -0.01 9.03 -20.74
CA THR A 103 -0.67 7.90 -21.43
C THR A 103 -0.55 8.00 -22.96
N ASP A 104 -0.48 9.20 -23.52
CA ASP A 104 -0.28 9.41 -24.97
C ASP A 104 1.15 9.00 -25.42
N ALA A 105 2.12 8.97 -24.50
CA ALA A 105 3.46 8.47 -24.78
C ALA A 105 3.49 6.98 -25.13
N LEU A 106 2.49 6.20 -24.68
CA LEU A 106 2.36 4.78 -25.03
C LEU A 106 2.03 4.59 -26.53
N GLU A 107 1.32 5.52 -27.15
CA GLU A 107 1.05 5.46 -28.60
C GLU A 107 2.32 5.59 -29.41
N THR A 108 3.22 6.49 -28.98
CA THR A 108 4.54 6.66 -29.62
C THR A 108 5.40 5.40 -29.40
N ALA A 109 5.41 4.86 -28.20
CA ALA A 109 6.11 3.61 -27.90
C ALA A 109 5.58 2.45 -28.74
N LYS A 110 4.26 2.36 -28.95
CA LYS A 110 3.61 1.34 -29.77
C LYS A 110 4.02 1.42 -31.26
N ALA A 111 4.23 2.61 -31.78
CA ALA A 111 4.70 2.78 -33.17
C ALA A 111 6.14 2.28 -33.37
N ASN A 112 6.94 2.27 -32.32
CA ASN A 112 8.36 1.90 -32.32
C ASN A 112 8.69 0.57 -31.62
N GLY A 113 7.66 -0.13 -31.08
CA GLY A 113 7.84 -1.38 -30.34
C GLY A 113 6.54 -1.91 -29.76
N ALA A 114 6.62 -2.96 -28.96
CA ALA A 114 5.46 -3.50 -28.26
C ALA A 114 5.16 -2.69 -26.99
N VAL A 115 3.89 -2.54 -26.68
CA VAL A 115 3.40 -2.03 -25.40
C VAL A 115 2.79 -3.17 -24.61
N GLY A 116 3.29 -3.42 -23.40
CA GLY A 116 2.78 -4.42 -22.48
C GLY A 116 1.94 -3.81 -21.38
N ALA A 117 1.14 -4.65 -20.74
CA ALA A 117 0.47 -4.34 -19.49
C ALA A 117 0.70 -5.50 -18.51
N PHE A 118 1.13 -5.17 -17.32
CA PHE A 118 1.37 -6.09 -16.21
C PHE A 118 0.33 -5.82 -15.12
N ALA A 119 -0.48 -6.82 -14.81
CA ALA A 119 -1.46 -6.70 -13.74
C ALA A 119 -0.78 -6.81 -12.38
N ALA A 120 -1.02 -5.87 -11.49
CA ALA A 120 -0.50 -5.91 -10.13
C ALA A 120 -0.99 -7.17 -9.41
N PRO A 121 -0.09 -7.92 -8.73
CA PRO A 121 -0.48 -9.11 -7.98
C PRO A 121 -1.47 -8.81 -6.84
N ASP A 122 -1.34 -7.65 -6.26
CA ASP A 122 -2.21 -7.12 -5.20
C ASP A 122 -2.86 -5.80 -5.65
N PRO A 123 -4.18 -5.77 -5.90
CA PRO A 123 -4.87 -4.55 -6.30
C PRO A 123 -4.74 -3.40 -5.28
N LEU A 124 -4.72 -3.72 -3.98
CA LEU A 124 -4.62 -2.71 -2.93
C LEU A 124 -3.28 -1.95 -2.96
N SER A 125 -2.19 -2.63 -3.38
CA SER A 125 -0.86 -2.00 -3.43
C SER A 125 -0.75 -0.86 -4.43
N VAL A 126 -1.63 -0.83 -5.43
CA VAL A 126 -1.63 0.13 -6.53
C VAL A 126 -2.83 1.07 -6.53
N GLU A 127 -3.59 1.08 -5.44
CA GLU A 127 -4.72 1.98 -5.27
C GLU A 127 -4.23 3.40 -4.97
N GLY A 128 -4.68 4.37 -5.78
CA GLY A 128 -4.34 5.78 -5.63
C GLY A 128 -5.27 6.49 -4.65
N VAL A 129 -4.76 7.54 -4.01
CA VAL A 129 -5.49 8.34 -3.02
C VAL A 129 -5.63 9.77 -3.51
N ASN A 130 -6.86 10.20 -3.78
CA ASN A 130 -7.18 11.56 -4.21
C ASN A 130 -7.75 12.45 -3.10
N ASP A 131 -8.28 11.85 -2.04
CA ASP A 131 -8.86 12.57 -0.91
C ASP A 131 -8.66 11.82 0.42
N ARG A 132 -9.07 12.46 1.51
CA ARG A 132 -8.92 11.90 2.86
C ARG A 132 -9.86 10.75 3.16
N VAL A 133 -10.96 10.60 2.43
CA VAL A 133 -11.89 9.48 2.59
C VAL A 133 -11.25 8.22 2.02
N GLN A 134 -10.67 8.32 0.82
CA GLN A 134 -9.91 7.24 0.20
C GLN A 134 -8.68 6.86 1.06
N LEU A 135 -7.94 7.86 1.57
CA LEU A 135 -6.82 7.61 2.46
C LEU A 135 -7.23 6.83 3.72
N ALA A 136 -8.34 7.23 4.36
CA ALA A 136 -8.82 6.55 5.57
C ALA A 136 -9.27 5.11 5.28
N ALA A 137 -9.93 4.88 4.15
CA ALA A 137 -10.35 3.54 3.72
C ALA A 137 -9.13 2.63 3.45
N LEU A 138 -8.13 3.15 2.73
CA LEU A 138 -6.91 2.43 2.40
C LEU A 138 -6.09 2.11 3.66
N ALA A 139 -5.93 3.08 4.58
CA ALA A 139 -5.25 2.87 5.85
C ALA A 139 -5.94 1.77 6.69
N LYS A 140 -7.28 1.76 6.73
CA LYS A 140 -8.04 0.71 7.43
C LYS A 140 -7.84 -0.67 6.80
N ALA A 141 -7.86 -0.75 5.47
CA ALA A 141 -7.63 -2.00 4.76
C ALA A 141 -6.21 -2.54 4.99
N HIS A 142 -5.21 -1.67 5.01
CA HIS A 142 -3.82 -2.02 5.33
C HIS A 142 -3.68 -2.51 6.77
N ASN A 143 -4.20 -1.75 7.75
CA ASN A 143 -4.18 -2.14 9.17
C ASN A 143 -4.84 -3.50 9.40
N LYS A 144 -5.94 -3.78 8.72
CA LYS A 144 -6.60 -5.10 8.77
C LYS A 144 -5.66 -6.23 8.35
N ARG A 145 -4.89 -6.03 7.26
CA ARG A 145 -3.89 -7.01 6.80
C ARG A 145 -2.78 -7.24 7.83
N ILE A 146 -2.31 -6.17 8.49
CA ILE A 146 -1.32 -6.27 9.55
C ILE A 146 -1.88 -7.07 10.74
N CYS A 147 -3.10 -6.77 11.19
CA CYS A 147 -3.75 -7.52 12.25
C CYS A 147 -3.91 -9.01 11.88
N GLU A 148 -4.39 -9.32 10.66
CA GLU A 148 -4.52 -10.70 10.18
C GLU A 148 -3.17 -11.43 10.12
N HIS A 149 -2.11 -10.74 9.70
CA HIS A 149 -0.75 -11.30 9.68
C HIS A 149 -0.31 -11.74 11.08
N TRP A 150 -0.49 -10.89 12.10
CA TRP A 150 -0.13 -11.23 13.47
C TRP A 150 -1.02 -12.32 14.05
N MET A 151 -2.33 -12.29 13.80
CA MET A 151 -3.24 -13.37 14.23
C MET A 151 -2.83 -14.73 13.62
N ARG A 152 -2.43 -14.78 12.36
CA ARG A 152 -1.93 -16.01 11.71
C ARG A 152 -0.59 -16.49 12.30
N LYS A 153 0.17 -15.61 12.92
CA LYS A 153 1.42 -15.92 13.65
C LYS A 153 1.21 -16.33 15.11
N GLY A 154 -0.04 -16.42 15.56
CA GLY A 154 -0.39 -16.87 16.90
C GLY A 154 -0.58 -15.77 17.93
N VAL A 155 -0.70 -14.50 17.50
CA VAL A 155 -1.08 -13.38 18.37
C VAL A 155 -2.60 -13.34 18.50
N THR A 156 -3.11 -13.12 19.69
CA THR A 156 -4.54 -12.90 19.94
C THR A 156 -4.86 -11.41 19.87
N ILE A 157 -5.65 -10.99 18.89
CA ILE A 157 -6.17 -9.63 18.77
C ILE A 157 -7.68 -9.70 18.95
N LEU A 158 -8.23 -9.18 20.08
CA LEU A 158 -9.63 -9.32 20.40
C LEU A 158 -10.55 -8.46 19.53
N ASP A 159 -10.07 -7.31 19.07
CA ASP A 159 -10.83 -6.42 18.21
C ASP A 159 -9.88 -5.72 17.23
N SER A 160 -9.81 -6.24 16.01
CA SER A 160 -9.00 -5.69 14.94
C SER A 160 -9.55 -4.38 14.36
N GLU A 161 -10.81 -4.03 14.66
CA GLU A 161 -11.43 -2.81 14.15
C GLU A 161 -10.96 -1.56 14.92
N THR A 162 -10.59 -1.72 16.19
CA THR A 162 -10.13 -0.63 17.06
C THR A 162 -8.65 -0.73 17.41
N THR A 163 -7.96 -1.78 16.98
CA THR A 163 -6.52 -1.97 17.18
C THR A 163 -5.75 -1.50 15.95
N TRP A 164 -4.78 -0.62 16.14
CA TRP A 164 -3.92 -0.10 15.08
C TRP A 164 -2.47 -0.49 15.32
N ILE A 165 -1.83 -1.08 14.29
CA ILE A 165 -0.47 -1.62 14.38
C ILE A 165 0.32 -1.12 13.16
N GLU A 166 1.44 -0.45 13.40
CA GLU A 166 2.35 -0.02 12.34
C GLU A 166 3.24 -1.16 11.82
N ASP A 167 3.76 -1.03 10.62
CA ASP A 167 4.52 -2.06 9.90
C ASP A 167 5.79 -2.51 10.61
N ASP A 168 6.44 -1.60 11.36
CA ASP A 168 7.69 -1.87 12.07
C ASP A 168 7.50 -2.57 13.42
N VAL A 169 6.28 -2.70 13.91
CA VAL A 169 5.96 -3.40 15.16
C VAL A 169 6.27 -4.89 15.03
N ARG A 170 6.76 -5.49 16.11
CA ARG A 170 7.02 -6.93 16.23
C ARG A 170 6.27 -7.48 17.42
N ILE A 171 5.56 -8.59 17.22
CA ILE A 171 4.75 -9.23 18.27
C ILE A 171 5.07 -10.72 18.27
N GLU A 172 5.43 -11.25 19.42
CA GLU A 172 5.68 -12.67 19.57
C GLU A 172 4.37 -13.44 19.75
N ARG A 173 4.42 -14.75 19.52
CA ARG A 173 3.27 -15.64 19.65
C ARG A 173 2.70 -15.59 21.08
N ASP A 174 1.44 -15.97 21.20
CA ASP A 174 0.70 -16.03 22.46
C ASP A 174 0.52 -14.68 23.18
N ALA A 175 1.06 -13.57 22.61
CA ALA A 175 0.73 -12.24 23.08
C ALA A 175 -0.76 -11.93 22.85
N VAL A 176 -1.37 -11.14 23.76
CA VAL A 176 -2.80 -10.77 23.73
C VAL A 176 -2.93 -9.25 23.62
N ILE A 177 -3.57 -8.80 22.55
CA ILE A 177 -3.87 -7.38 22.32
C ILE A 177 -5.37 -7.15 22.52
N LEU A 178 -5.69 -6.34 23.51
CA LEU A 178 -7.05 -5.97 23.87
C LEU A 178 -7.54 -4.76 23.05
N PRO A 179 -8.85 -4.47 23.01
CA PRO A 179 -9.41 -3.42 22.16
C PRO A 179 -8.84 -2.02 22.40
N GLY A 180 -8.80 -1.21 21.35
CA GLY A 180 -8.44 0.21 21.43
C GLY A 180 -6.94 0.48 21.62
N CYS A 181 -6.08 -0.43 21.16
CA CYS A 181 -4.64 -0.26 21.23
C CYS A 181 -4.06 0.41 19.98
N PHE A 182 -3.03 1.23 20.21
CA PHE A 182 -2.18 1.82 19.17
C PHE A 182 -0.74 1.36 19.40
N LEU A 183 -0.20 0.59 18.46
CA LEU A 183 1.16 0.04 18.52
C LEU A 183 1.97 0.68 17.39
N GLU A 184 2.92 1.52 17.77
CA GLU A 184 3.59 2.45 16.85
C GLU A 184 5.11 2.28 16.90
N GLY A 185 5.77 2.69 15.82
CA GLY A 185 7.22 2.69 15.70
C GLY A 185 7.83 1.30 15.81
N GLN A 186 9.01 1.21 16.40
CA GLN A 186 9.75 -0.06 16.57
C GLN A 186 9.33 -0.82 17.84
N THR A 187 8.04 -0.81 18.16
CA THR A 187 7.53 -1.52 19.34
C THR A 187 7.73 -3.04 19.21
N VAL A 188 8.20 -3.65 20.29
CA VAL A 188 8.38 -5.10 20.41
C VAL A 188 7.55 -5.61 21.58
N ILE A 189 6.75 -6.64 21.36
CA ILE A 189 5.89 -7.26 22.38
C ILE A 189 6.27 -8.73 22.48
N GLY A 190 6.71 -9.15 23.66
CA GLY A 190 7.18 -10.49 23.97
C GLY A 190 6.07 -11.53 24.11
N GLU A 191 6.48 -12.78 24.13
CA GLU A 191 5.60 -13.98 24.25
C GLU A 191 4.73 -13.90 25.52
N GLY A 192 3.44 -14.14 25.39
CA GLY A 192 2.51 -14.14 26.50
C GLY A 192 2.18 -12.78 27.10
N ALA A 193 2.79 -11.70 26.63
CA ALA A 193 2.49 -10.36 27.13
C ALA A 193 1.07 -9.94 26.79
N GLN A 194 0.44 -9.17 27.68
CA GLN A 194 -0.90 -8.63 27.48
C GLN A 194 -0.87 -7.10 27.38
N VAL A 195 -1.38 -6.56 26.30
CA VAL A 195 -1.42 -5.11 26.02
C VAL A 195 -2.87 -4.66 25.84
N GLY A 196 -3.25 -3.62 26.54
CA GLY A 196 -4.57 -3.03 26.48
C GLY A 196 -5.46 -3.36 27.68
N PRO A 197 -6.75 -2.97 27.61
CA PRO A 197 -7.34 -2.17 26.54
C PRO A 197 -6.88 -0.69 26.57
N TYR A 198 -7.13 0.04 25.48
CA TYR A 198 -6.86 1.49 25.37
C TYR A 198 -5.42 1.89 25.75
N THR A 199 -4.47 1.16 25.19
CA THR A 199 -3.04 1.36 25.45
C THR A 199 -2.32 1.84 24.19
N THR A 200 -1.45 2.83 24.34
CA THR A 200 -0.58 3.30 23.27
C THR A 200 0.87 2.96 23.59
N LEU A 201 1.50 2.20 22.71
CA LEU A 201 2.93 1.87 22.77
C LEU A 201 3.64 2.53 21.60
N ILE A 202 4.71 3.27 21.86
CA ILE A 202 5.51 3.95 20.84
C ILE A 202 6.97 3.56 21.01
N SER A 203 7.51 2.79 20.10
CA SER A 203 8.90 2.29 20.16
C SER A 203 9.25 1.71 21.53
N ALA A 204 8.32 1.00 22.14
CA ALA A 204 8.45 0.39 23.46
C ALA A 204 8.86 -1.08 23.34
N VAL A 205 9.61 -1.59 24.33
CA VAL A 205 9.95 -3.00 24.45
C VAL A 205 9.20 -3.56 25.65
N ILE A 206 8.33 -4.52 25.40
CA ILE A 206 7.52 -5.21 26.41
C ILE A 206 7.99 -6.64 26.46
N ASP A 207 8.60 -7.06 27.55
CA ASP A 207 9.11 -8.41 27.72
C ASP A 207 7.97 -9.43 27.91
N ALA A 208 8.36 -10.70 27.88
CA ALA A 208 7.40 -11.80 28.01
C ALA A 208 6.59 -11.72 29.31
N ASP A 209 5.34 -12.14 29.24
CA ASP A 209 4.40 -12.20 30.37
C ASP A 209 4.08 -10.85 31.03
N ALA A 210 4.59 -9.71 30.51
CA ALA A 210 4.30 -8.40 31.08
C ALA A 210 2.88 -7.93 30.72
N HIS A 211 2.28 -7.11 31.58
CA HIS A 211 0.92 -6.57 31.40
C HIS A 211 0.95 -5.05 31.37
N VAL A 212 0.37 -4.44 30.32
CA VAL A 212 0.28 -2.99 30.18
C VAL A 212 -1.16 -2.60 29.88
N GLU A 213 -1.82 -1.94 30.83
CA GLU A 213 -3.24 -1.62 30.75
C GLU A 213 -3.47 -0.09 30.76
N ARG A 214 -4.36 0.41 29.87
CA ARG A 214 -4.85 1.81 29.86
C ARG A 214 -3.75 2.85 30.06
N SER A 215 -2.64 2.68 29.37
CA SER A 215 -1.43 3.47 29.61
C SER A 215 -0.82 3.94 28.29
N ARG A 216 0.02 4.98 28.38
CA ARG A 216 0.87 5.40 27.28
C ARG A 216 2.33 5.12 27.64
N VAL A 217 3.02 4.36 26.80
CA VAL A 217 4.43 3.97 26.99
C VAL A 217 5.22 4.38 25.77
N GLN A 218 6.27 5.16 25.97
CA GLN A 218 7.09 5.68 24.89
C GLN A 218 8.57 5.41 25.16
N GLU A 219 9.26 4.81 24.19
CA GLU A 219 10.71 4.53 24.20
C GLU A 219 11.17 4.02 25.59
N THR A 220 10.46 3.03 26.10
CA THR A 220 10.61 2.48 27.45
C THR A 220 10.73 0.96 27.35
N HIS A 221 11.58 0.38 28.15
CA HIS A 221 11.64 -1.06 28.36
C HIS A 221 10.83 -1.46 29.60
N ILE A 222 10.00 -2.46 29.46
CA ILE A 222 9.18 -3.07 30.52
C ILE A 222 9.61 -4.54 30.65
N GLY A 223 10.18 -4.86 31.78
CA GLY A 223 10.72 -6.19 32.08
C GLY A 223 9.65 -7.27 32.18
N ARG A 224 10.14 -8.51 32.25
CA ARG A 224 9.30 -9.71 32.27
C ARG A 224 8.30 -9.67 33.42
N ALA A 225 7.06 -10.06 33.14
CA ALA A 225 5.96 -10.16 34.10
C ALA A 225 5.62 -8.85 34.87
N ALA A 226 6.23 -7.71 34.50
CA ALA A 226 5.91 -6.43 35.10
C ALA A 226 4.46 -6.01 34.80
N ASN A 227 3.82 -5.30 35.73
CA ASN A 227 2.46 -4.80 35.59
C ASN A 227 2.43 -3.27 35.56
N ILE A 228 1.98 -2.70 34.44
CA ILE A 228 1.93 -1.25 34.21
C ILE A 228 0.47 -0.81 34.02
N GLY A 229 0.08 0.18 34.78
CA GLY A 229 -1.23 0.79 34.66
C GLY A 229 -2.19 0.45 35.79
N PRO A 230 -3.49 0.82 35.64
CA PRO A 230 -3.98 1.71 34.60
C PRO A 230 -3.54 3.18 34.83
N TRP A 231 -3.70 4.01 33.78
CA TRP A 231 -3.47 5.47 33.80
C TRP A 231 -2.03 5.90 34.03
N THR A 232 -1.08 5.12 33.49
CA THR A 232 0.35 5.41 33.57
C THR A 232 0.84 6.06 32.29
N TYR A 233 1.69 7.09 32.41
CA TYR A 233 2.47 7.61 31.30
C TYR A 233 3.96 7.40 31.57
N LEU A 234 4.57 6.49 30.81
CA LEU A 234 6.02 6.27 30.83
C LEU A 234 6.64 7.06 29.69
N ARG A 235 7.56 7.96 30.05
CA ARG A 235 8.32 8.80 29.13
C ARG A 235 9.54 8.06 28.60
N PRO A 236 10.18 8.56 27.52
CA PRO A 236 11.40 7.98 26.99
C PRO A 236 12.50 7.79 28.03
N GLY A 237 13.24 6.67 27.90
CA GLY A 237 14.42 6.38 28.71
C GLY A 237 14.15 5.69 30.04
N ASN A 238 12.93 5.23 30.30
CA ASN A 238 12.66 4.37 31.44
C ASN A 238 13.05 2.91 31.14
N ASP A 239 13.52 2.24 32.17
CA ASP A 239 13.80 0.80 32.20
C ASP A 239 13.21 0.24 33.51
N LEU A 240 12.16 -0.57 33.35
CA LEU A 240 11.39 -1.10 34.48
C LEU A 240 11.64 -2.59 34.56
N GLY A 241 12.21 -3.05 35.66
CA GLY A 241 12.42 -4.48 35.96
C GLY A 241 11.12 -5.25 36.19
N GLU A 242 11.28 -6.52 36.61
CA GLU A 242 10.19 -7.43 36.97
C GLU A 242 9.34 -6.91 38.14
#